data_e754e4eefeeb2a4d4213e8bb8ac6dc00
#
_entry.id   e754e4eefeeb2a4d4213e8bb8ac6dc00
#
_cell.length_a   1.000
_cell.length_b   1.000
_cell.length_c   1.000
_cell.angle_alpha   90.00
_cell.angle_beta   90.00
_cell.angle_gamma   90.00
#
_symmetry.space_group_name_H-M   'P 1'
#
loop_
_entity.id
_entity.type
_entity.pdbx_description
1 polymer ?
#
loop_
_entity_poly.entity_id
_entity_poly.type
_entity_poly.pdbx_seq_one_letter_code
_entity_poly.pdbx_strand_id
1 'polypeptide(L)'
;MTLRYICKELGISKRSLQRKFSIYLKSAPKFSIKKNQNAYLAIDGTYFPGDLCLVLYYDSHIKYTQLYRFSDKERFSQIKEDLLNLKALGVEVKAITCDGHRATLKAAREALPGVIIQRCLVHIHRESNIWLRKRPINQRSKELKAIVNLIFNIKTHNDKLAWIKLFQQWFLDNEEHINQKKINATTGRWWYKHKDLRRAAIMIKKALPNMFHFLDDNLIPKSTNNIESYFGHLKDTISIHRGLSRSNRKSFITWYLHYKNQTRR
;
A
#
# COMPACT_ATOMS: atom_id res chain seq x y z
N MET A 1 -9.99 7.99 -24.94
CA MET A 1 -10.79 9.02 -25.64
C MET A 1 -9.87 10.21 -25.93
N THR A 2 -9.80 10.68 -27.19
CA THR A 2 -8.92 11.78 -27.58
C THR A 2 -9.60 13.14 -27.36
N LEU A 3 -8.80 14.21 -27.13
CA LEU A 3 -9.32 15.58 -27.04
C LEU A 3 -10.19 15.97 -28.25
N ARG A 4 -9.77 15.52 -29.44
CA ARG A 4 -10.51 15.77 -30.70
C ARG A 4 -11.91 15.16 -30.69
N TYR A 5 -12.03 13.95 -30.19
CA TYR A 5 -13.30 13.26 -30.03
C TYR A 5 -14.23 14.00 -29.06
N ILE A 6 -13.71 14.36 -27.88
CA ILE A 6 -14.48 15.11 -26.87
C ILE A 6 -14.96 16.47 -27.42
N CYS A 7 -14.11 17.19 -28.16
CA CYS A 7 -14.49 18.47 -28.79
C CYS A 7 -15.64 18.28 -29.78
N LYS A 8 -15.60 17.21 -30.58
CA LYS A 8 -16.67 16.90 -31.56
C LYS A 8 -17.98 16.56 -30.86
N GLU A 9 -17.96 15.70 -29.87
CA GLU A 9 -19.15 15.31 -29.08
C GLU A 9 -19.80 16.49 -28.36
N LEU A 10 -18.99 17.40 -27.80
CA LEU A 10 -19.49 18.56 -27.06
C LEU A 10 -19.77 19.79 -27.93
N GLY A 11 -19.49 19.76 -29.23
CA GLY A 11 -19.65 20.90 -30.13
C GLY A 11 -18.80 22.11 -29.75
N ILE A 12 -17.63 21.93 -29.10
CA ILE A 12 -16.78 23.03 -28.62
C ILE A 12 -15.39 22.98 -29.21
N SER A 13 -14.75 24.15 -29.31
CA SER A 13 -13.34 24.22 -29.76
C SER A 13 -12.38 23.62 -28.72
N LYS A 14 -11.22 23.16 -29.19
CA LYS A 14 -10.13 22.69 -28.31
C LYS A 14 -9.73 23.75 -27.28
N ARG A 15 -9.67 25.02 -27.68
CA ARG A 15 -9.33 26.15 -26.81
C ARG A 15 -10.39 26.34 -25.70
N SER A 16 -11.67 26.24 -26.05
CA SER A 16 -12.77 26.32 -25.08
C SER A 16 -12.74 25.15 -24.08
N LEU A 17 -12.48 23.92 -24.57
CA LEU A 17 -12.30 22.77 -23.70
C LEU A 17 -11.14 22.95 -22.73
N GLN A 18 -9.97 23.39 -23.22
CA GLN A 18 -8.80 23.65 -22.39
C GLN A 18 -9.07 24.74 -21.34
N ARG A 19 -9.77 25.82 -21.71
CA ARG A 19 -10.17 26.90 -20.79
C ARG A 19 -11.08 26.36 -19.67
N LYS A 20 -12.11 25.60 -20.02
CA LYS A 20 -13.00 24.96 -19.04
C LYS A 20 -12.22 24.04 -18.12
N PHE A 21 -11.37 23.17 -18.66
CA PHE A 21 -10.52 22.28 -17.88
C PHE A 21 -9.60 23.04 -16.90
N SER A 22 -9.00 24.14 -17.32
CA SER A 22 -8.18 25.00 -16.47
C SER A 22 -8.96 25.63 -15.31
N ILE A 23 -10.23 25.98 -15.53
CA ILE A 23 -11.11 26.48 -14.45
C ILE A 23 -11.33 25.37 -13.39
N TYR A 24 -11.68 24.17 -13.82
CA TYR A 24 -11.84 23.02 -12.90
C TYR A 24 -10.56 22.68 -12.15
N LEU A 25 -9.38 22.80 -12.79
CA LEU A 25 -8.11 22.57 -12.09
C LEU A 25 -7.79 23.62 -11.02
N LYS A 26 -8.37 24.83 -11.10
CA LYS A 26 -8.23 25.87 -10.07
C LYS A 26 -9.20 25.70 -8.90
N SER A 27 -10.31 25.03 -9.08
CA SER A 27 -11.38 24.83 -8.08
C SER A 27 -11.54 23.35 -7.76
N ALA A 28 -10.67 22.81 -6.92
CA ALA A 28 -10.80 21.42 -6.48
C ALA A 28 -12.11 21.20 -5.68
N PRO A 29 -12.81 20.07 -5.87
CA PRO A 29 -14.04 19.80 -5.15
C PRO A 29 -13.78 19.61 -3.67
N LYS A 30 -14.76 19.94 -2.83
CA LYS A 30 -14.73 19.57 -1.41
C LYS A 30 -14.77 18.05 -1.31
N PHE A 31 -13.89 17.51 -0.50
CA PHE A 31 -13.84 16.08 -0.22
C PHE A 31 -14.61 15.81 1.08
N SER A 32 -15.49 14.82 1.07
CA SER A 32 -16.32 14.47 2.24
C SER A 32 -15.89 13.14 2.82
N ILE A 33 -15.89 13.06 4.14
CA ILE A 33 -15.70 11.82 4.89
C ILE A 33 -17.08 11.23 5.19
N LYS A 34 -17.22 9.92 5.00
CA LYS A 34 -18.44 9.20 5.40
C LYS A 34 -18.25 8.62 6.81
N LYS A 35 -19.12 9.00 7.74
CA LYS A 35 -19.18 8.36 9.05
C LYS A 35 -19.40 6.87 8.86
N ASN A 36 -18.60 6.06 9.51
CA ASN A 36 -18.67 4.60 9.46
C ASN A 36 -18.19 4.01 10.78
N GLN A 37 -19.03 3.25 11.45
CA GLN A 37 -18.71 2.61 12.73
C GLN A 37 -17.96 1.27 12.57
N ASN A 38 -17.78 0.79 11.34
CA ASN A 38 -17.07 -0.44 11.03
C ASN A 38 -16.19 -0.25 9.80
N ALA A 39 -15.19 0.62 9.86
CA ALA A 39 -14.30 0.90 8.75
C ALA A 39 -13.14 -0.10 8.69
N TYR A 40 -12.94 -0.70 7.53
CA TYR A 40 -11.81 -1.58 7.21
C TYR A 40 -10.89 -0.83 6.25
N LEU A 41 -9.94 -0.10 6.80
CA LEU A 41 -9.08 0.77 6.02
C LEU A 41 -7.94 0.01 5.34
N ALA A 42 -7.79 0.20 4.04
CA ALA A 42 -6.54 -0.05 3.36
C ALA A 42 -5.77 1.28 3.26
N ILE A 43 -4.50 1.28 3.67
CA ILE A 43 -3.63 2.46 3.62
C ILE A 43 -2.43 2.13 2.75
N ASP A 44 -2.20 2.96 1.75
CA ASP A 44 -1.07 2.83 0.85
C ASP A 44 -0.70 4.18 0.23
N GLY A 45 0.57 4.33 -0.13
CA GLY A 45 1.13 5.52 -0.75
C GLY A 45 1.58 5.28 -2.19
N THR A 46 1.46 6.29 -3.03
CA THR A 46 2.02 6.25 -4.38
C THR A 46 2.72 7.54 -4.71
N TYR A 47 3.76 7.44 -5.55
CA TYR A 47 4.62 8.56 -5.91
C TYR A 47 4.39 8.99 -7.35
N PHE A 48 4.42 10.30 -7.55
CA PHE A 48 4.35 10.98 -8.84
C PHE A 48 5.59 11.84 -9.05
N PRO A 49 5.95 12.18 -10.29
CA PRO A 49 7.06 13.10 -10.57
C PRO A 49 6.95 14.42 -9.82
N GLY A 50 8.09 14.99 -9.42
CA GLY A 50 8.18 16.27 -8.70
C GLY A 50 7.90 16.12 -7.20
N ASP A 51 8.41 15.07 -6.56
CA ASP A 51 8.35 14.82 -5.11
C ASP A 51 6.92 14.90 -4.55
N LEU A 52 5.97 14.34 -5.27
CA LEU A 52 4.58 14.28 -4.88
C LEU A 52 4.20 12.85 -4.50
N CYS A 53 3.99 12.63 -3.21
CA CYS A 53 3.39 11.42 -2.65
C CYS A 53 1.91 11.64 -2.41
N LEU A 54 1.09 10.67 -2.78
CA LEU A 54 -0.34 10.58 -2.43
C LEU A 54 -0.53 9.39 -1.51
N VAL A 55 -0.97 9.63 -0.28
CA VAL A 55 -1.39 8.60 0.67
C VAL A 55 -2.90 8.52 0.65
N LEU A 56 -3.47 7.32 0.48
CA LEU A 56 -4.90 7.06 0.52
C LEU A 56 -5.30 6.26 1.75
N TYR A 57 -6.45 6.63 2.32
CA TYR A 57 -7.16 5.93 3.39
C TYR A 57 -8.48 5.43 2.79
N TYR A 58 -8.46 4.21 2.27
CA TYR A 58 -9.56 3.62 1.53
C TYR A 58 -10.32 2.63 2.39
N ASP A 59 -11.60 2.87 2.61
CA ASP A 59 -12.48 1.93 3.28
C ASP A 59 -12.90 0.84 2.29
N SER A 60 -12.37 -0.35 2.51
CA SER A 60 -12.55 -1.50 1.62
C SER A 60 -13.96 -2.08 1.69
N HIS A 61 -14.65 -1.92 2.83
CA HIS A 61 -16.00 -2.42 3.04
C HIS A 61 -17.02 -1.61 2.23
N ILE A 62 -17.02 -0.28 2.40
CA ILE A 62 -17.94 0.59 1.66
C ILE A 62 -17.38 1.08 0.33
N LYS A 63 -16.19 0.62 -0.06
CA LYS A 63 -15.48 0.97 -1.32
C LYS A 63 -15.34 2.49 -1.53
N TYR A 64 -14.96 3.20 -0.48
CA TYR A 64 -14.91 4.65 -0.44
C TYR A 64 -13.55 5.16 0.05
N THR A 65 -12.98 6.17 -0.61
CA THR A 65 -11.81 6.87 -0.10
C THR A 65 -12.25 7.82 1.00
N GLN A 66 -11.93 7.50 2.25
CA GLN A 66 -12.30 8.30 3.41
C GLN A 66 -11.46 9.56 3.53
N LEU A 67 -10.17 9.44 3.25
CA LEU A 67 -9.22 10.55 3.32
C LEU A 67 -8.09 10.33 2.32
N TYR A 68 -7.46 11.40 1.90
CA TYR A 68 -6.20 11.37 1.17
C TYR A 68 -5.30 12.51 1.63
N ARG A 69 -4.00 12.31 1.52
CA ARG A 69 -3.00 13.34 1.82
C ARG A 69 -1.97 13.45 0.70
N PHE A 70 -1.66 14.68 0.33
CA PHE A 70 -0.49 14.99 -0.48
C PHE A 70 0.69 15.32 0.42
N SER A 71 1.82 14.66 0.19
CA SER A 71 3.07 14.86 0.91
C SER A 71 4.26 14.74 -0.05
N ASP A 72 5.47 14.82 0.46
CA ASP A 72 6.70 14.45 -0.24
C ASP A 72 7.00 12.95 -0.04
N LYS A 73 6.61 12.40 1.12
CA LYS A 73 6.77 11.00 1.49
C LYS A 73 5.78 10.60 2.59
N GLU A 74 5.67 9.32 2.84
CA GLU A 74 4.88 8.77 3.94
C GLU A 74 5.55 9.09 5.29
N ARG A 75 4.97 10.02 6.04
CA ARG A 75 5.50 10.46 7.34
C ARG A 75 4.63 9.97 8.48
N PHE A 76 5.26 9.43 9.50
CA PHE A 76 4.60 8.98 10.73
C PHE A 76 3.65 10.03 11.33
N SER A 77 4.13 11.28 11.51
CA SER A 77 3.33 12.36 12.12
C SER A 77 2.05 12.67 11.31
N GLN A 78 2.16 12.70 9.99
CA GLN A 78 1.04 12.99 9.10
C GLN A 78 0.03 11.84 9.08
N ILE A 79 0.49 10.59 9.00
CA ILE A 79 -0.41 9.42 9.03
C ILE A 79 -1.11 9.31 10.38
N LYS A 80 -0.41 9.59 11.48
CA LYS A 80 -1.01 9.62 12.83
C LYS A 80 -2.09 10.69 12.93
N GLU A 81 -1.80 11.91 12.49
CA GLU A 81 -2.77 13.02 12.42
C GLU A 81 -4.01 12.64 11.61
N ASP A 82 -3.83 12.05 10.43
CA ASP A 82 -4.92 11.63 9.55
C ASP A 82 -5.84 10.59 10.21
N LEU A 83 -5.26 9.60 10.89
CA LEU A 83 -6.02 8.58 11.61
C LEU A 83 -6.79 9.16 12.80
N LEU A 84 -6.19 10.09 13.54
CA LEU A 84 -6.87 10.80 14.64
C LEU A 84 -8.02 11.67 14.11
N ASN A 85 -7.82 12.37 12.99
CA ASN A 85 -8.86 13.16 12.33
C ASN A 85 -10.02 12.28 11.84
N LEU A 86 -9.75 11.13 11.24
CA LEU A 86 -10.79 10.18 10.83
C LEU A 86 -11.63 9.73 12.05
N LYS A 87 -10.97 9.38 13.16
CA LYS A 87 -11.65 9.02 14.40
C LYS A 87 -12.51 10.17 14.93
N ALA A 88 -11.99 11.39 14.99
CA ALA A 88 -12.71 12.58 15.44
C ALA A 88 -13.94 12.90 14.56
N LEU A 89 -13.89 12.56 13.27
CA LEU A 89 -14.98 12.75 12.30
C LEU A 89 -15.98 11.59 12.26
N GLY A 90 -15.88 10.64 13.18
CA GLY A 90 -16.85 9.55 13.34
C GLY A 90 -16.59 8.34 12.45
N VAL A 91 -15.32 8.08 12.10
CA VAL A 91 -14.89 6.86 11.42
C VAL A 91 -14.25 5.94 12.46
N GLU A 92 -14.96 4.89 12.87
CA GLU A 92 -14.42 3.86 13.76
C GLU A 92 -13.69 2.78 12.95
N VAL A 93 -12.37 2.76 13.08
CA VAL A 93 -11.52 1.84 12.34
C VAL A 93 -11.38 0.52 13.10
N LYS A 94 -11.89 -0.57 12.54
CA LYS A 94 -11.77 -1.93 13.09
C LYS A 94 -10.45 -2.59 12.71
N ALA A 95 -10.05 -2.42 11.45
CA ALA A 95 -8.79 -2.97 10.96
C ALA A 95 -8.12 -2.06 9.92
N ILE A 96 -6.80 -2.16 9.85
CA ILE A 96 -5.97 -1.47 8.85
C ILE A 96 -5.15 -2.52 8.09
N THR A 97 -5.31 -2.54 6.76
CA THR A 97 -4.44 -3.32 5.87
C THR A 97 -3.40 -2.39 5.23
N CYS A 98 -2.11 -2.70 5.37
CA CYS A 98 -1.02 -1.89 4.82
C CYS A 98 0.20 -2.75 4.40
N ASP A 99 1.11 -2.14 3.63
CA ASP A 99 2.35 -2.76 3.16
C ASP A 99 3.34 -3.10 4.29
N GLY A 100 3.21 -2.44 5.44
CA GLY A 100 4.08 -2.58 6.59
C GLY A 100 5.22 -1.57 6.65
N HIS A 101 5.09 -0.46 5.93
CA HIS A 101 5.97 0.69 6.12
C HIS A 101 6.01 1.11 7.60
N ARG A 102 7.20 1.34 8.13
CA ARG A 102 7.38 1.57 9.58
C ARG A 102 6.59 2.76 10.10
N ALA A 103 6.49 3.83 9.31
CA ALA A 103 5.74 5.02 9.70
C ALA A 103 4.24 4.70 9.82
N THR A 104 3.67 3.94 8.88
CA THR A 104 2.27 3.53 8.87
C THR A 104 1.95 2.61 10.05
N LEU A 105 2.78 1.59 10.29
CA LEU A 105 2.60 0.67 11.42
C LEU A 105 2.67 1.38 12.78
N LYS A 106 3.63 2.30 12.95
CA LYS A 106 3.78 3.08 14.20
C LYS A 106 2.59 4.03 14.38
N ALA A 107 2.19 4.73 13.31
CA ALA A 107 1.07 5.66 13.34
C ALA A 107 -0.26 4.96 13.69
N ALA A 108 -0.52 3.80 13.09
CA ALA A 108 -1.72 3.02 13.36
C ALA A 108 -1.81 2.61 14.84
N ARG A 109 -0.74 2.07 15.42
CA ARG A 109 -0.70 1.64 16.82
C ARG A 109 -0.89 2.80 17.82
N GLU A 110 -0.28 3.96 17.52
CA GLU A 110 -0.35 5.11 18.40
C GLU A 110 -1.66 5.91 18.26
N ALA A 111 -2.21 6.04 17.06
CA ALA A 111 -3.46 6.75 16.84
C ALA A 111 -4.69 5.95 17.28
N LEU A 112 -4.64 4.63 17.08
CA LEU A 112 -5.77 3.72 17.28
C LEU A 112 -5.31 2.51 18.11
N PRO A 113 -5.11 2.66 19.42
CA PRO A 113 -4.72 1.56 20.29
C PRO A 113 -5.71 0.39 20.19
N GLY A 114 -5.19 -0.81 20.00
CA GLY A 114 -6.00 -2.03 19.83
C GLY A 114 -6.54 -2.30 18.42
N VAL A 115 -6.28 -1.41 17.44
CA VAL A 115 -6.69 -1.65 16.06
C VAL A 115 -6.00 -2.90 15.48
N ILE A 116 -6.76 -3.72 14.76
CA ILE A 116 -6.21 -4.88 14.07
C ILE A 116 -5.39 -4.40 12.86
N ILE A 117 -4.13 -4.82 12.79
CA ILE A 117 -3.26 -4.49 11.66
C ILE A 117 -3.06 -5.74 10.83
N GLN A 118 -3.51 -5.72 9.59
CA GLN A 118 -3.26 -6.76 8.59
C GLN A 118 -2.11 -6.33 7.68
N ARG A 119 -1.09 -7.16 7.57
CA ARG A 119 -0.01 -6.96 6.58
C ARG A 119 -0.48 -7.42 5.21
N CYS A 120 -0.26 -6.58 4.21
CA CYS A 120 -0.57 -6.92 2.83
C CYS A 120 0.25 -8.14 2.37
N LEU A 121 -0.42 -9.27 2.10
CA LEU A 121 0.26 -10.50 1.69
C LEU A 121 0.94 -10.36 0.33
N VAL A 122 0.37 -9.56 -0.57
CA VAL A 122 0.96 -9.28 -1.89
C VAL A 122 2.28 -8.54 -1.76
N HIS A 123 2.38 -7.55 -0.86
CA HIS A 123 3.64 -6.85 -0.60
C HIS A 123 4.68 -7.79 0.03
N ILE A 124 4.32 -8.61 1.01
CA ILE A 124 5.24 -9.61 1.59
C ILE A 124 5.76 -10.56 0.52
N HIS A 125 4.88 -11.08 -0.33
CA HIS A 125 5.27 -11.96 -1.44
C HIS A 125 6.18 -11.25 -2.45
N ARG A 126 5.81 -10.04 -2.87
CA ARG A 126 6.57 -9.25 -3.86
C ARG A 126 7.98 -8.91 -3.37
N GLU A 127 8.10 -8.36 -2.17
CA GLU A 127 9.40 -8.00 -1.56
C GLU A 127 10.28 -9.23 -1.35
N SER A 128 9.71 -10.32 -0.83
CA SER A 128 10.45 -11.58 -0.70
C SER A 128 11.00 -12.06 -2.03
N ASN A 129 10.19 -12.02 -3.10
CA ASN A 129 10.63 -12.45 -4.42
C ASN A 129 11.69 -11.53 -5.05
N ILE A 130 11.69 -10.23 -4.73
CA ILE A 130 12.75 -9.30 -5.14
C ILE A 130 14.07 -9.72 -4.49
N TRP A 131 14.11 -9.95 -3.18
CA TRP A 131 15.34 -10.32 -2.47
C TRP A 131 15.80 -11.75 -2.76
N LEU A 132 14.87 -12.69 -2.89
CA LEU A 132 15.19 -14.09 -3.22
C LEU A 132 15.47 -14.30 -4.71
N ARG A 133 15.22 -13.29 -5.56
CA ARG A 133 15.35 -13.30 -7.03
C ARG A 133 14.35 -14.23 -7.72
N LYS A 134 14.13 -14.00 -9.01
CA LYS A 134 13.26 -14.85 -9.85
C LYS A 134 13.77 -16.30 -9.91
N ARG A 135 15.08 -16.49 -9.99
CA ARG A 135 15.75 -17.79 -9.99
C ARG A 135 16.81 -17.84 -8.90
N PRO A 136 16.45 -18.32 -7.68
CA PRO A 136 17.42 -18.45 -6.60
C PRO A 136 18.51 -19.46 -6.94
N ILE A 137 19.77 -19.12 -6.62
CA ILE A 137 20.92 -19.98 -6.90
C ILE A 137 21.07 -21.02 -5.79
N ASN A 138 21.00 -20.60 -4.52
CA ASN A 138 21.23 -21.49 -3.40
C ASN A 138 19.94 -22.19 -2.94
N GLN A 139 20.11 -23.40 -2.37
CA GLN A 139 18.99 -24.25 -1.96
C GLN A 139 18.11 -23.59 -0.90
N ARG A 140 18.69 -22.94 0.11
CA ARG A 140 17.96 -22.24 1.18
C ARG A 140 17.04 -21.14 0.67
N SER A 141 17.50 -20.40 -0.35
CA SER A 141 16.67 -19.37 -1.01
C SER A 141 15.55 -19.99 -1.84
N LYS A 142 15.77 -21.16 -2.46
CA LYS A 142 14.72 -21.90 -3.18
C LYS A 142 13.62 -22.37 -2.23
N GLU A 143 14.00 -22.91 -1.10
CA GLU A 143 13.12 -23.40 -0.04
C GLU A 143 12.27 -22.25 0.54
N LEU A 144 12.91 -21.15 0.97
CA LEU A 144 12.17 -19.98 1.48
C LEU A 144 11.22 -19.43 0.43
N LYS A 145 11.63 -19.38 -0.83
CA LYS A 145 10.76 -18.94 -1.92
C LYS A 145 9.57 -19.85 -2.13
N ALA A 146 9.75 -21.17 -2.04
CA ALA A 146 8.65 -22.13 -2.11
C ALA A 146 7.64 -21.87 -0.98
N ILE A 147 8.10 -21.68 0.26
CA ILE A 147 7.25 -21.34 1.41
C ILE A 147 6.50 -20.03 1.17
N VAL A 148 7.19 -18.99 0.67
CA VAL A 148 6.57 -17.68 0.35
C VAL A 148 5.47 -17.83 -0.71
N ASN A 149 5.68 -18.65 -1.73
CA ASN A 149 4.69 -18.85 -2.79
C ASN A 149 3.40 -19.53 -2.30
N LEU A 150 3.46 -20.31 -1.23
CA LEU A 150 2.28 -20.94 -0.62
C LEU A 150 1.37 -19.96 0.14
N ILE A 151 1.80 -18.72 0.37
CA ILE A 151 1.07 -17.74 1.20
C ILE A 151 -0.35 -17.45 0.68
N PHE A 152 -0.57 -17.53 -0.63
CA PHE A 152 -1.88 -17.30 -1.23
C PHE A 152 -2.82 -18.52 -1.18
N ASN A 153 -2.28 -19.68 -0.86
CA ASN A 153 -3.06 -20.92 -0.70
C ASN A 153 -3.73 -21.04 0.67
N ILE A 154 -3.36 -20.15 1.61
CA ILE A 154 -3.91 -20.13 2.97
C ILE A 154 -5.34 -19.61 2.93
N LYS A 155 -6.31 -20.51 3.23
CA LYS A 155 -7.75 -20.23 3.25
C LYS A 155 -8.40 -20.55 4.58
N THR A 156 -7.77 -21.40 5.40
CA THR A 156 -8.26 -21.88 6.68
C THR A 156 -7.22 -21.68 7.80
N HIS A 157 -7.66 -21.78 9.05
CA HIS A 157 -6.75 -21.78 10.20
C HIS A 157 -5.78 -22.94 10.18
N ASN A 158 -6.19 -24.10 9.66
CA ASN A 158 -5.31 -25.25 9.51
C ASN A 158 -4.20 -24.99 8.49
N ASP A 159 -4.52 -24.35 7.35
CA ASP A 159 -3.51 -23.92 6.37
C ASP A 159 -2.53 -22.93 6.99
N LYS A 160 -3.05 -21.97 7.78
CA LYS A 160 -2.22 -20.99 8.51
C LYS A 160 -1.24 -21.70 9.45
N LEU A 161 -1.71 -22.64 10.26
CA LEU A 161 -0.87 -23.37 11.20
C LEU A 161 0.20 -24.21 10.49
N ALA A 162 -0.18 -24.91 9.43
CA ALA A 162 0.76 -25.67 8.60
C ALA A 162 1.83 -24.79 7.99
N TRP A 163 1.44 -23.63 7.43
CA TRP A 163 2.37 -22.68 6.82
C TRP A 163 3.30 -22.06 7.87
N ILE A 164 2.79 -21.67 9.05
CA ILE A 164 3.59 -21.13 10.15
C ILE A 164 4.64 -22.16 10.59
N LYS A 165 4.22 -23.43 10.78
CA LYS A 165 5.13 -24.51 11.19
C LYS A 165 6.24 -24.72 10.16
N LEU A 166 5.89 -24.71 8.86
CA LEU A 166 6.85 -24.85 7.77
C LEU A 166 7.88 -23.69 7.75
N PHE A 167 7.40 -22.45 7.90
CA PHE A 167 8.29 -21.27 7.95
C PHE A 167 9.17 -21.27 9.22
N GLN A 168 8.59 -21.60 10.38
CA GLN A 168 9.35 -21.64 11.64
C GLN A 168 10.45 -22.72 11.61
N GLN A 169 10.13 -23.91 11.09
CA GLN A 169 11.13 -24.97 10.93
C GLN A 169 12.26 -24.52 10.01
N TRP A 170 11.91 -24.00 8.82
CA TRP A 170 12.92 -23.46 7.91
C TRP A 170 13.77 -22.38 8.57
N PHE A 171 13.15 -21.46 9.35
CA PHE A 171 13.84 -20.38 10.01
C PHE A 171 14.84 -20.91 11.05
N LEU A 172 14.46 -21.87 11.89
CA LEU A 172 15.31 -22.50 12.89
C LEU A 172 16.50 -23.20 12.24
N ASP A 173 16.27 -24.00 11.21
CA ASP A 173 17.30 -24.74 10.49
C ASP A 173 18.33 -23.84 9.78
N ASN A 174 17.94 -22.59 9.51
CA ASN A 174 18.76 -21.63 8.77
C ASN A 174 19.19 -20.39 9.57
N GLU A 175 18.84 -20.27 10.87
CA GLU A 175 19.06 -19.06 11.67
C GLU A 175 20.54 -18.71 11.77
N GLU A 176 21.40 -19.68 12.03
CA GLU A 176 22.86 -19.47 12.07
C GLU A 176 23.38 -18.99 10.72
N HIS A 177 22.97 -19.64 9.62
CA HIS A 177 23.41 -19.30 8.27
C HIS A 177 23.02 -17.87 7.88
N ILE A 178 21.77 -17.46 8.08
CA ILE A 178 21.30 -16.10 7.72
C ILE A 178 21.94 -15.01 8.59
N ASN A 179 22.42 -15.34 9.77
CA ASN A 179 23.10 -14.41 10.68
C ASN A 179 24.63 -14.37 10.53
N GLN A 180 25.20 -15.18 9.63
CA GLN A 180 26.64 -15.13 9.35
C GLN A 180 27.09 -13.74 8.93
N LYS A 181 28.16 -13.25 9.56
CA LYS A 181 28.77 -11.96 9.27
C LYS A 181 30.07 -12.14 8.50
N LYS A 182 30.38 -11.16 7.68
CA LYS A 182 31.72 -10.93 7.11
C LYS A 182 32.27 -9.63 7.68
N ILE A 183 33.56 -9.60 7.90
CA ILE A 183 34.30 -8.44 8.39
C ILE A 183 35.29 -8.04 7.32
N ASN A 184 35.40 -6.77 7.01
CA ASN A 184 36.48 -6.23 6.19
C ASN A 184 37.72 -6.14 7.03
N ALA A 185 38.81 -6.85 6.65
CA ALA A 185 40.07 -6.92 7.40
C ALA A 185 40.74 -5.53 7.56
N THR A 186 40.54 -4.63 6.56
CA THR A 186 41.21 -3.32 6.57
C THR A 186 40.42 -2.27 7.36
N THR A 187 39.07 -2.27 7.27
CA THR A 187 38.24 -1.21 7.85
C THR A 187 37.50 -1.61 9.13
N GLY A 188 37.56 -2.90 9.53
CA GLY A 188 36.77 -3.46 10.64
C GLY A 188 35.24 -3.45 10.43
N ARG A 189 34.75 -2.92 9.34
CA ARG A 189 33.30 -2.89 9.04
C ARG A 189 32.78 -4.29 8.78
N TRP A 190 31.62 -4.59 9.33
CA TRP A 190 30.98 -5.88 9.14
C TRP A 190 29.62 -5.74 8.40
N TRP A 191 29.22 -6.83 7.73
CA TRP A 191 27.91 -6.96 7.08
C TRP A 191 27.45 -8.41 7.10
N TYR A 192 26.14 -8.64 6.93
CA TYR A 192 25.61 -10.00 6.81
C TYR A 192 26.00 -10.62 5.46
N LYS A 193 26.59 -11.82 5.51
CA LYS A 193 27.02 -12.56 4.31
C LYS A 193 25.86 -12.87 3.37
N HIS A 194 24.70 -13.22 3.95
CA HIS A 194 23.47 -13.60 3.24
C HIS A 194 22.39 -12.52 3.37
N LYS A 195 22.73 -11.27 3.07
CA LYS A 195 21.92 -10.08 3.31
C LYS A 195 20.47 -10.19 2.77
N ASP A 196 20.29 -10.64 1.54
CA ASP A 196 18.98 -10.65 0.90
C ASP A 196 18.11 -11.81 1.42
N LEU A 197 18.69 -13.00 1.61
CA LEU A 197 17.99 -14.12 2.25
C LEU A 197 17.55 -13.75 3.66
N ARG A 198 18.44 -13.13 4.44
CA ARG A 198 18.15 -12.64 5.78
C ARG A 198 17.04 -11.60 5.79
N ARG A 199 17.06 -10.66 4.85
CA ARG A 199 16.00 -9.62 4.72
C ARG A 199 14.63 -10.24 4.53
N ALA A 200 14.50 -11.19 3.59
CA ALA A 200 13.27 -11.90 3.35
C ALA A 200 12.79 -12.65 4.62
N ALA A 201 13.66 -13.45 5.24
CA ALA A 201 13.32 -14.22 6.43
C ALA A 201 12.90 -13.33 7.62
N ILE A 202 13.66 -12.28 7.92
CA ILE A 202 13.38 -11.38 9.04
C ILE A 202 12.10 -10.53 8.78
N MET A 203 11.87 -10.11 7.54
CA MET A 203 10.63 -9.40 7.19
C MET A 203 9.41 -10.27 7.45
N ILE A 204 9.42 -11.53 7.01
CA ILE A 204 8.34 -12.49 7.24
C ILE A 204 8.16 -12.74 8.75
N LYS A 205 9.24 -13.03 9.48
CA LYS A 205 9.20 -13.25 10.95
C LYS A 205 8.54 -12.08 11.67
N LYS A 206 8.89 -10.84 11.30
CA LYS A 206 8.29 -9.62 11.88
C LYS A 206 6.85 -9.37 11.46
N ALA A 207 6.47 -9.79 10.26
CA ALA A 207 5.13 -9.62 9.74
C ALA A 207 4.15 -10.66 10.32
N LEU A 208 4.64 -11.83 10.70
CA LEU A 208 3.87 -13.02 11.06
C LEU A 208 2.69 -12.78 12.01
N PRO A 209 2.82 -12.00 13.10
CA PRO A 209 1.70 -11.72 14.00
C PRO A 209 0.52 -11.00 13.33
N ASN A 210 0.77 -10.34 12.20
CA ASN A 210 -0.21 -9.48 11.52
C ASN A 210 -0.55 -9.97 10.09
N MET A 211 -0.29 -11.24 9.76
CA MET A 211 -0.45 -11.72 8.38
C MET A 211 -1.80 -12.35 8.09
N PHE A 212 -2.53 -12.82 9.09
CA PHE A 212 -3.63 -13.76 8.87
C PHE A 212 -4.93 -13.39 9.58
N HIS A 213 -5.13 -12.13 9.97
CA HIS A 213 -6.37 -11.66 10.60
C HIS A 213 -7.58 -11.72 9.67
N PHE A 214 -7.37 -11.76 8.35
CA PHE A 214 -8.44 -11.98 7.37
C PHE A 214 -9.11 -13.35 7.49
N LEU A 215 -8.52 -14.30 8.24
CA LEU A 215 -9.14 -15.60 8.56
C LEU A 215 -10.08 -15.50 9.76
N ASP A 216 -9.86 -14.52 10.64
CA ASP A 216 -10.69 -14.28 11.82
C ASP A 216 -11.90 -13.39 11.46
N ASP A 217 -11.71 -12.47 10.50
CA ASP A 217 -12.74 -11.57 9.98
C ASP A 217 -12.56 -11.40 8.46
N ASN A 218 -13.53 -11.91 7.70
CA ASN A 218 -13.51 -11.91 6.22
C ASN A 218 -13.66 -10.51 5.59
N LEU A 219 -14.05 -9.51 6.38
CA LEU A 219 -14.09 -8.11 5.93
C LEU A 219 -12.69 -7.47 5.91
N ILE A 220 -11.72 -8.05 6.59
CA ILE A 220 -10.33 -7.59 6.57
C ILE A 220 -9.69 -7.98 5.22
N PRO A 221 -9.31 -7.01 4.38
CA PRO A 221 -8.69 -7.36 3.11
C PRO A 221 -7.29 -7.96 3.34
N LYS A 222 -7.01 -9.10 2.73
CA LYS A 222 -5.68 -9.74 2.78
C LYS A 222 -4.58 -8.98 2.03
N SER A 223 -4.97 -7.98 1.22
CA SER A 223 -4.05 -7.18 0.41
C SER A 223 -4.58 -5.76 0.15
N THR A 224 -3.69 -4.88 -0.26
CA THR A 224 -3.98 -3.52 -0.73
C THR A 224 -4.21 -3.45 -2.25
N ASN A 225 -4.44 -4.58 -2.92
CA ASN A 225 -4.59 -4.64 -4.38
C ASN A 225 -5.66 -3.69 -4.93
N ASN A 226 -6.75 -3.47 -4.18
CA ASN A 226 -7.80 -2.53 -4.57
C ASN A 226 -7.26 -1.11 -4.71
N ILE A 227 -6.35 -0.69 -3.81
CA ILE A 227 -5.69 0.61 -3.89
C ILE A 227 -4.62 0.61 -5.00
N GLU A 228 -3.85 -0.47 -5.15
CA GLU A 228 -2.84 -0.56 -6.22
C GLU A 228 -3.49 -0.44 -7.61
N SER A 229 -4.60 -1.15 -7.84
CA SER A 229 -5.39 -1.01 -9.07
C SER A 229 -5.90 0.42 -9.26
N TYR A 230 -6.36 1.04 -8.16
CA TYR A 230 -6.79 2.43 -8.16
C TYR A 230 -5.65 3.39 -8.56
N PHE A 231 -4.46 3.20 -8.00
CA PHE A 231 -3.27 3.97 -8.36
C PHE A 231 -2.83 3.73 -9.80
N GLY A 232 -2.93 2.50 -10.30
CA GLY A 232 -2.65 2.16 -11.69
C GLY A 232 -3.50 3.00 -12.63
N HIS A 233 -4.83 2.93 -12.51
CA HIS A 233 -5.75 3.71 -13.32
C HIS A 233 -5.55 5.23 -13.18
N LEU A 234 -5.25 5.72 -11.97
CA LEU A 234 -4.94 7.14 -11.76
C LEU A 234 -3.67 7.55 -12.51
N LYS A 235 -2.60 6.76 -12.42
CA LYS A 235 -1.34 7.02 -13.13
C LYS A 235 -1.52 6.99 -14.64
N ASP A 236 -2.24 6.01 -15.16
CA ASP A 236 -2.55 5.92 -16.59
C ASP A 236 -3.31 7.17 -17.07
N THR A 237 -4.31 7.60 -16.30
CA THR A 237 -5.09 8.80 -16.63
C THR A 237 -4.23 10.06 -16.59
N ILE A 238 -3.35 10.21 -15.58
CA ILE A 238 -2.44 11.36 -15.49
C ILE A 238 -1.39 11.33 -16.61
N SER A 239 -0.95 10.15 -17.05
CA SER A 239 0.06 10.02 -18.11
C SER A 239 -0.39 10.59 -19.46
N ILE A 240 -1.70 10.64 -19.70
CA ILE A 240 -2.30 11.26 -20.87
C ILE A 240 -2.18 12.80 -20.80
N HIS A 241 -2.13 13.36 -19.61
CA HIS A 241 -2.04 14.80 -19.34
C HIS A 241 -0.60 15.22 -19.00
N ARG A 242 0.34 14.93 -19.92
CA ARG A 242 1.74 15.33 -19.77
C ARG A 242 1.85 16.86 -19.69
N GLY A 243 2.66 17.37 -18.74
CA GLY A 243 2.89 18.80 -18.57
C GLY A 243 1.98 19.48 -17.52
N LEU A 244 1.16 18.75 -16.78
CA LEU A 244 0.49 19.33 -15.62
C LEU A 244 1.52 19.80 -14.59
N SER A 245 1.41 21.08 -14.17
CA SER A 245 2.15 21.58 -13.01
C SER A 245 1.82 20.75 -11.76
N ARG A 246 2.68 20.83 -10.73
CA ARG A 246 2.44 20.12 -9.46
C ARG A 246 1.08 20.49 -8.85
N SER A 247 0.70 21.76 -8.89
CA SER A 247 -0.59 22.23 -8.38
C SER A 247 -1.76 21.64 -9.18
N ASN A 248 -1.73 21.76 -10.51
CA ASN A 248 -2.77 21.23 -11.38
C ASN A 248 -2.89 19.69 -11.27
N ARG A 249 -1.77 18.99 -11.05
CA ARG A 249 -1.77 17.54 -10.81
C ARG A 249 -2.49 17.19 -9.51
N LYS A 250 -2.24 17.94 -8.42
CA LYS A 250 -3.00 17.76 -7.17
C LYS A 250 -4.49 17.96 -7.38
N SER A 251 -4.90 19.04 -8.03
CA SER A 251 -6.31 19.30 -8.32
C SER A 251 -6.92 18.21 -9.20
N PHE A 252 -6.21 17.75 -10.23
CA PHE A 252 -6.65 16.65 -11.08
C PHE A 252 -6.88 15.36 -10.26
N ILE A 253 -5.94 15.01 -9.38
CA ILE A 253 -6.06 13.85 -8.49
C ILE A 253 -7.29 14.02 -7.59
N THR A 254 -7.49 15.20 -7.00
CA THR A 254 -8.66 15.48 -6.14
C THR A 254 -9.99 15.27 -6.89
N TRP A 255 -10.09 15.76 -8.13
CA TRP A 255 -11.25 15.51 -8.99
C TRP A 255 -11.44 14.03 -9.30
N TYR A 256 -10.35 13.32 -9.62
CA TYR A 256 -10.41 11.89 -9.87
C TYR A 256 -10.94 11.11 -8.66
N LEU A 257 -10.44 11.40 -7.45
CA LEU A 257 -10.89 10.80 -6.20
C LEU A 257 -12.36 11.10 -5.92
N HIS A 258 -12.77 12.35 -6.16
CA HIS A 258 -14.15 12.78 -6.00
C HIS A 258 -15.12 12.00 -6.89
N TYR A 259 -14.86 11.92 -8.20
CA TYR A 259 -15.70 11.15 -9.12
C TYR A 259 -15.71 9.66 -8.81
N LYS A 260 -14.57 9.07 -8.44
CA LYS A 260 -14.51 7.67 -8.04
C LYS A 260 -15.36 7.36 -6.80
N ASN A 261 -15.45 8.28 -5.86
CA ASN A 261 -16.33 8.15 -4.71
C ASN A 261 -17.83 8.29 -5.08
N GLN A 262 -18.17 9.02 -6.14
CA GLN A 262 -19.55 9.17 -6.62
C GLN A 262 -20.02 7.98 -7.46
N THR A 263 -19.16 7.44 -8.33
CA THR A 263 -19.53 6.35 -9.26
C THR A 263 -19.66 4.98 -8.62
N ARG A 264 -19.28 4.83 -7.34
CA ARG A 264 -19.35 3.58 -6.58
C ARG A 264 -20.51 3.55 -5.56
N ARG A 265 -21.55 4.35 -5.84
CA ARG A 265 -22.82 4.31 -5.08
C ARG A 265 -23.66 3.11 -5.46
#